data_44d00531e40fb9defa2a4da770ff18a7
#
_entry.id   44d00531e40fb9defa2a4da770ff18a7
#
_cell.length_a   1.000
_cell.length_b   1.000
_cell.length_c   1.000
_cell.angle_alpha   90.00
_cell.angle_beta   90.00
_cell.angle_gamma   90.00
#
_symmetry.space_group_name_H-M   'P 1'
#
loop_
_entity.id
_entity.type
_entity.pdbx_description
1 polymer ?
#
loop_
_entity_poly.entity_id
_entity_poly.type
_entity_poly.pdbx_seq_one_letter_code
_entity_poly.pdbx_strand_id
1 'polypeptide(L)'
;MKLKVYSASAGSGKTFSLTVEYLKKLLKNPKAYKNVLAVTFTNKATAEMKNRILSLLWNIVYQTEKAQAEIDTIKGEKNASLSEQEKANAALALTSILHDYNHFWIETIDSFFQRVLRNMAREIGVSSGFELVIDDKDYRVQAVEELKEDTQTNKKL
;
A
#
# COMPACT_ATOMS: atom_id res chain seq x y z
N MET A 1 -13.90 10.22 -11.84
CA MET A 1 -13.33 9.40 -10.74
C MET A 1 -14.49 8.81 -9.95
N LYS A 2 -14.55 7.49 -9.71
CA LYS A 2 -15.60 6.87 -8.89
C LYS A 2 -15.01 6.56 -7.51
N LEU A 3 -15.57 7.13 -6.46
CA LEU A 3 -15.28 6.76 -5.08
C LEU A 3 -16.12 5.51 -4.73
N LYS A 4 -15.46 4.48 -4.18
CA LYS A 4 -16.10 3.27 -3.70
C LYS A 4 -15.75 3.11 -2.22
N VAL A 5 -16.74 3.21 -1.35
CA VAL A 5 -16.58 3.14 0.10
C VAL A 5 -17.08 1.79 0.59
N TYR A 6 -16.24 1.08 1.34
CA TYR A 6 -16.60 -0.17 2.01
C TYR A 6 -16.69 0.10 3.53
N SER A 7 -17.90 0.05 4.07
CA SER A 7 -18.11 0.09 5.51
C SER A 7 -17.87 -1.31 6.09
N ALA A 8 -16.97 -1.41 7.05
CA ALA A 8 -16.59 -2.69 7.60
C ALA A 8 -16.02 -2.54 9.01
N SER A 9 -16.50 -3.36 9.96
CA SER A 9 -15.96 -3.44 11.33
C SER A 9 -14.59 -4.13 11.39
N ALA A 10 -13.92 -4.10 12.54
CA ALA A 10 -12.68 -4.84 12.75
C ALA A 10 -12.90 -6.35 12.49
N GLY A 11 -11.98 -7.00 11.77
CA GLY A 11 -12.09 -8.42 11.42
C GLY A 11 -13.03 -8.77 10.26
N SER A 12 -13.72 -7.80 9.66
CA SER A 12 -14.75 -8.01 8.63
C SER A 12 -14.23 -8.24 7.20
N GLY A 13 -12.95 -8.57 7.02
CA GLY A 13 -12.40 -8.89 5.70
C GLY A 13 -12.08 -7.69 4.80
N LYS A 14 -11.91 -6.46 5.36
CA LYS A 14 -11.54 -5.26 4.58
C LYS A 14 -10.33 -5.47 3.67
N THR A 15 -9.25 -5.99 4.23
CA THR A 15 -8.02 -6.29 3.49
C THR A 15 -8.26 -7.32 2.39
N PHE A 16 -9.15 -8.30 2.65
CA PHE A 16 -9.54 -9.29 1.66
C PHE A 16 -10.28 -8.64 0.48
N SER A 17 -11.27 -7.79 0.75
CA SER A 17 -12.00 -7.07 -0.31
C SER A 17 -11.09 -6.20 -1.16
N LEU A 18 -10.12 -5.51 -0.53
CA LEU A 18 -9.09 -4.74 -1.26
C LEU A 18 -8.21 -5.63 -2.13
N THR A 19 -7.82 -6.80 -1.62
CA THR A 19 -7.05 -7.79 -2.39
C THR A 19 -7.82 -8.24 -3.64
N VAL A 20 -9.10 -8.55 -3.50
CA VAL A 20 -9.97 -8.93 -4.63
C VAL A 20 -10.09 -7.81 -5.66
N GLU A 21 -10.31 -6.58 -5.22
CA GLU A 21 -10.37 -5.42 -6.14
C GLU A 21 -9.02 -5.17 -6.83
N TYR A 22 -7.92 -5.39 -6.14
CA TYR A 22 -6.57 -5.30 -6.72
C TYR A 22 -6.38 -6.36 -7.83
N LEU A 23 -6.75 -7.61 -7.54
CA LEU A 23 -6.67 -8.72 -8.50
C LEU A 23 -7.54 -8.46 -9.74
N LYS A 24 -8.77 -7.97 -9.58
CA LYS A 24 -9.62 -7.58 -10.72
C LYS A 24 -8.94 -6.58 -11.65
N LYS A 25 -8.10 -5.69 -11.11
CA LYS A 25 -7.32 -4.74 -11.93
C LYS A 25 -6.19 -5.45 -12.67
N LEU A 26 -5.48 -6.39 -12.02
CA LEU A 26 -4.41 -7.16 -12.64
C LEU A 26 -4.91 -8.08 -13.74
N LEU A 27 -6.07 -8.73 -13.55
CA LEU A 27 -6.71 -9.58 -14.57
C LEU A 27 -7.12 -8.79 -15.81
N LYS A 28 -7.46 -7.51 -15.66
CA LYS A 28 -7.75 -6.62 -16.80
C LYS A 28 -6.49 -6.05 -17.45
N ASN A 29 -5.50 -5.68 -16.65
CA ASN A 29 -4.23 -5.12 -17.10
C ASN A 29 -3.09 -5.63 -16.22
N PRO A 30 -2.23 -6.52 -16.71
CA PRO A 30 -1.15 -7.12 -15.93
C PRO A 30 -0.12 -6.10 -15.41
N LYS A 31 0.00 -4.95 -16.06
CA LYS A 31 0.90 -3.86 -15.64
C LYS A 31 0.24 -2.86 -14.67
N ALA A 32 -1.00 -3.09 -14.27
CA ALA A 32 -1.73 -2.18 -13.37
C ALA A 32 -1.01 -1.99 -12.01
N TYR A 33 -0.22 -2.96 -11.55
CA TYR A 33 0.54 -2.86 -10.29
C TYR A 33 1.46 -1.65 -10.22
N LYS A 34 1.96 -1.16 -11.36
CA LYS A 34 2.80 0.06 -11.42
C LYS A 34 2.03 1.36 -11.17
N ASN A 35 0.71 1.33 -11.37
CA ASN A 35 -0.16 2.50 -11.31
C ASN A 35 -1.22 2.40 -10.20
N VAL A 36 -1.16 1.35 -9.39
CA VAL A 36 -2.09 1.14 -8.27
C VAL A 36 -1.32 1.18 -6.97
N LEU A 37 -1.65 2.14 -6.14
CA LEU A 37 -1.17 2.22 -4.77
C LEU A 37 -2.21 1.62 -3.84
N ALA A 38 -1.80 0.69 -2.98
CA ALA A 38 -2.58 0.22 -1.85
C ALA A 38 -1.85 0.59 -0.55
N VAL A 39 -2.60 1.18 0.39
CA VAL A 39 -2.03 1.58 1.67
C VAL A 39 -2.70 0.85 2.82
N THR A 40 -1.91 0.50 3.82
CA THR A 40 -2.34 -0.19 5.04
C THR A 40 -1.81 0.55 6.28
N PHE A 41 -2.30 0.16 7.45
CA PHE A 41 -1.83 0.75 8.71
C PHE A 41 -0.54 0.14 9.24
N THR A 42 -0.31 -1.16 8.99
CA THR A 42 0.82 -1.88 9.59
C THR A 42 1.64 -2.61 8.56
N ASN A 43 2.93 -2.78 8.83
CA ASN A 43 3.83 -3.59 8.01
C ASN A 43 3.36 -5.04 7.87
N LYS A 44 2.75 -5.60 8.93
CA LYS A 44 2.15 -6.94 8.90
C LYS A 44 1.03 -7.03 7.87
N ALA A 45 0.09 -6.07 7.88
CA ALA A 45 -1.02 -6.04 6.92
C ALA A 45 -0.52 -5.83 5.47
N THR A 46 0.53 -5.02 5.29
CA THR A 46 1.21 -4.85 3.99
C THR A 46 1.77 -6.18 3.47
N ALA A 47 2.53 -6.89 4.31
CA ALA A 47 3.11 -8.18 3.96
C ALA A 47 2.04 -9.23 3.66
N GLU A 48 1.00 -9.33 4.50
CA GLU A 48 -0.12 -10.23 4.28
C GLU A 48 -0.85 -9.96 2.96
N MET A 49 -1.09 -8.69 2.62
CA MET A 49 -1.74 -8.32 1.36
C MET A 49 -0.88 -8.69 0.15
N LYS A 50 0.42 -8.39 0.18
CA LYS A 50 1.38 -8.77 -0.88
C LYS A 50 1.41 -10.28 -1.09
N ASN A 51 1.60 -11.02 -0.02
CA ASN A 51 1.66 -12.49 -0.08
C ASN A 51 0.35 -13.08 -0.60
N ARG A 52 -0.78 -12.55 -0.18
CA ARG A 52 -2.10 -13.01 -0.64
C ARG A 52 -2.30 -12.78 -2.13
N ILE A 53 -1.94 -11.60 -2.65
CA ILE A 53 -2.03 -11.32 -4.10
C ILE A 53 -1.15 -12.28 -4.90
N LEU A 54 0.10 -12.48 -4.48
CA LEU A 54 1.02 -13.38 -5.17
C LEU A 54 0.54 -14.85 -5.11
N SER A 55 0.05 -15.30 -3.94
CA SER A 55 -0.49 -16.65 -3.79
C SER A 55 -1.72 -16.88 -4.67
N LEU A 56 -2.62 -15.90 -4.74
CA LEU A 56 -3.83 -15.97 -5.58
C LEU A 56 -3.45 -16.02 -7.08
N LEU A 57 -2.53 -15.18 -7.52
CA LEU A 57 -2.01 -15.24 -8.89
C LEU A 57 -1.34 -16.59 -9.19
N TRP A 58 -0.52 -17.08 -8.26
CA TRP A 58 0.13 -18.39 -8.37
C TRP A 58 -0.89 -19.50 -8.52
N ASN A 59 -1.88 -19.57 -7.64
CA ASN A 59 -2.91 -20.60 -7.67
C ASN A 59 -3.69 -20.60 -8.99
N ILE A 60 -4.02 -19.42 -9.52
CA ILE A 60 -4.70 -19.29 -10.81
C ILE A 60 -3.81 -19.77 -11.95
N VAL A 61 -2.53 -19.37 -11.98
CA VAL A 61 -1.60 -19.70 -13.07
C VAL A 61 -1.29 -21.19 -13.12
N TYR A 62 -1.05 -21.79 -11.96
CA TYR A 62 -0.68 -23.19 -11.85
C TYR A 62 -1.86 -24.14 -11.60
N GLN A 63 -3.09 -23.61 -11.64
CA GLN A 63 -4.34 -24.37 -11.50
C GLN A 63 -4.34 -25.31 -10.28
N THR A 64 -3.91 -24.77 -9.13
CA THR A 64 -3.90 -25.52 -7.88
C THR A 64 -5.34 -25.88 -7.45
N GLU A 65 -5.49 -26.81 -6.50
CA GLU A 65 -6.81 -27.19 -5.94
C GLU A 65 -7.62 -25.98 -5.40
N LYS A 66 -6.93 -24.89 -5.01
CA LYS A 66 -7.55 -23.67 -4.48
C LYS A 66 -8.01 -22.71 -5.58
N ALA A 67 -7.53 -22.87 -6.81
CA ALA A 67 -7.75 -21.92 -7.90
C ALA A 67 -9.23 -21.64 -8.15
N GLN A 68 -10.07 -22.67 -8.17
CA GLN A 68 -11.51 -22.51 -8.45
C GLN A 68 -12.21 -21.65 -7.37
N ALA A 69 -11.97 -21.93 -6.09
CA ALA A 69 -12.57 -21.18 -4.98
C ALA A 69 -12.12 -19.69 -4.99
N GLU A 70 -10.90 -19.44 -5.43
CA GLU A 70 -10.34 -18.10 -5.56
C GLU A 70 -10.93 -17.35 -6.75
N ILE A 71 -11.10 -18.03 -7.90
CA ILE A 71 -11.77 -17.48 -9.07
C ILE A 71 -13.22 -17.12 -8.75
N ASP A 72 -13.94 -18.01 -8.08
CA ASP A 72 -15.32 -17.78 -7.64
C ASP A 72 -15.40 -16.53 -6.73
N THR A 73 -14.46 -16.40 -5.84
CA THR A 73 -14.36 -15.23 -4.95
C THR A 73 -14.09 -13.93 -5.73
N ILE A 74 -13.19 -13.95 -6.70
CA ILE A 74 -12.83 -12.78 -7.50
C ILE A 74 -14.01 -12.36 -8.39
N LYS A 75 -14.70 -13.32 -8.99
CA LYS A 75 -15.86 -13.07 -9.86
C LYS A 75 -17.13 -12.79 -9.07
N GLY A 76 -17.25 -13.30 -7.84
CA GLY A 76 -18.46 -13.22 -7.01
C GLY A 76 -19.53 -14.23 -7.38
N GLU A 77 -19.18 -15.27 -8.12
CA GLU A 77 -20.09 -16.30 -8.65
C GLU A 77 -19.48 -17.69 -8.44
N LYS A 78 -20.31 -18.70 -8.15
CA LYS A 78 -19.87 -20.10 -8.06
C LYS A 78 -19.59 -20.68 -9.45
N ASN A 79 -18.55 -21.51 -9.53
CA ASN A 79 -18.10 -22.14 -10.78
C ASN A 79 -17.78 -21.10 -11.88
N ALA A 80 -17.32 -19.93 -11.47
CA ALA A 80 -16.89 -18.89 -12.39
C ALA A 80 -15.67 -19.33 -13.20
N SER A 81 -15.53 -18.82 -14.41
CA SER A 81 -14.36 -19.06 -15.24
C SER A 81 -13.64 -17.77 -15.57
N LEU A 82 -12.34 -17.87 -15.74
CA LEU A 82 -11.54 -16.81 -16.33
C LEU A 82 -11.46 -17.00 -17.83
N SER A 83 -11.58 -15.92 -18.57
CA SER A 83 -11.29 -15.93 -20.00
C SER A 83 -9.80 -16.24 -20.24
N GLU A 84 -9.46 -16.72 -21.43
CA GLU A 84 -8.06 -16.99 -21.78
C GLU A 84 -7.19 -15.72 -21.64
N GLN A 85 -7.76 -14.55 -21.94
CA GLN A 85 -7.06 -13.28 -21.73
C GLN A 85 -6.78 -12.99 -20.24
N GLU A 86 -7.74 -13.27 -19.36
CA GLU A 86 -7.55 -13.08 -17.92
C GLU A 86 -6.51 -14.04 -17.34
N LYS A 87 -6.48 -15.30 -17.81
CA LYS A 87 -5.44 -16.27 -17.44
C LYS A 87 -4.07 -15.82 -17.91
N ALA A 88 -3.94 -15.40 -19.15
CA ALA A 88 -2.70 -14.85 -19.69
C ALA A 88 -2.24 -13.60 -18.90
N ASN A 89 -3.17 -12.72 -18.57
CA ASN A 89 -2.89 -11.53 -17.76
C ASN A 89 -2.44 -11.90 -16.34
N ALA A 90 -3.02 -12.93 -15.71
CA ALA A 90 -2.58 -13.42 -14.41
C ALA A 90 -1.12 -13.89 -14.44
N ALA A 91 -0.75 -14.67 -15.46
CA ALA A 91 0.63 -15.17 -15.64
C ALA A 91 1.61 -14.00 -15.87
N LEU A 92 1.25 -13.06 -16.74
CA LEU A 92 2.07 -11.86 -17.00
C LEU A 92 2.19 -10.98 -15.77
N ALA A 93 1.11 -10.80 -14.99
CA ALA A 93 1.14 -10.01 -13.76
C ALA A 93 2.07 -10.64 -12.72
N LEU A 94 1.95 -11.96 -12.49
CA LEU A 94 2.81 -12.68 -11.56
C LEU A 94 4.29 -12.52 -11.93
N THR A 95 4.64 -12.83 -13.17
CA THR A 95 6.01 -12.72 -13.67
C THR A 95 6.54 -11.29 -13.57
N SER A 96 5.72 -10.31 -14.01
CA SER A 96 6.12 -8.90 -13.99
C SER A 96 6.36 -8.38 -12.59
N ILE A 97 5.49 -8.72 -11.63
CA ILE A 97 5.64 -8.30 -10.22
C ILE A 97 6.91 -8.91 -9.61
N LEU A 98 7.18 -10.20 -9.87
CA LEU A 98 8.37 -10.87 -9.34
C LEU A 98 9.68 -10.28 -9.90
N HIS A 99 9.69 -9.87 -11.17
CA HIS A 99 10.85 -9.23 -11.79
C HIS A 99 11.00 -7.74 -11.44
N ASP A 100 9.91 -7.07 -11.08
CA ASP A 100 9.88 -5.62 -10.82
C ASP A 100 9.14 -5.30 -9.51
N TYR A 101 9.57 -5.99 -8.45
CA TYR A 101 8.91 -5.95 -7.14
C TYR A 101 8.89 -4.56 -6.50
N ASN A 102 9.86 -3.71 -6.84
CA ASN A 102 9.96 -2.34 -6.31
C ASN A 102 8.78 -1.45 -6.72
N HIS A 103 8.11 -1.76 -7.84
CA HIS A 103 6.92 -1.06 -8.30
C HIS A 103 5.61 -1.71 -7.84
N PHE A 104 5.68 -2.76 -7.04
CA PHE A 104 4.52 -3.38 -6.41
C PHE A 104 4.13 -2.58 -5.16
N TRP A 105 3.47 -1.46 -5.36
CA TRP A 105 3.24 -0.43 -4.36
C TRP A 105 2.08 -0.78 -3.43
N ILE A 106 2.38 -1.65 -2.49
CA ILE A 106 1.57 -1.91 -1.30
C ILE A 106 2.44 -1.56 -0.12
N GLU A 107 2.09 -0.52 0.63
CA GLU A 107 2.92 0.05 1.68
C GLU A 107 2.07 0.59 2.82
N THR A 108 2.69 0.96 3.93
CA THR A 108 1.98 1.63 5.01
C THR A 108 1.71 3.09 4.65
N ILE A 109 0.69 3.68 5.31
CA ILE A 109 0.38 5.12 5.16
C ILE A 109 1.62 5.96 5.45
N ASP A 110 2.35 5.63 6.53
CA ASP A 110 3.56 6.35 6.93
C ASP A 110 4.66 6.26 5.86
N SER A 111 4.91 5.06 5.33
CA SER A 111 5.90 4.86 4.26
C SER A 111 5.55 5.66 3.01
N PHE A 112 4.25 5.74 2.65
CA PHE A 112 3.79 6.54 1.54
C PHE A 112 4.09 8.03 1.76
N PHE A 113 3.71 8.58 2.92
CA PHE A 113 3.97 9.99 3.23
C PHE A 113 5.45 10.31 3.30
N GLN A 114 6.27 9.45 3.92
CA GLN A 114 7.72 9.61 3.93
C GLN A 114 8.31 9.68 2.51
N ARG A 115 7.84 8.82 1.61
CA ARG A 115 8.28 8.82 0.20
C ARG A 115 7.87 10.12 -0.51
N VAL A 116 6.65 10.58 -0.29
CA VAL A 116 6.16 11.87 -0.85
C VAL A 116 7.01 13.03 -0.33
N LEU A 117 7.23 13.10 0.99
CA LEU A 117 8.05 14.15 1.61
C LEU A 117 9.49 14.14 1.07
N ARG A 118 10.11 12.97 0.93
CA ARG A 118 11.47 12.87 0.38
C ARG A 118 11.55 13.37 -1.08
N ASN A 119 10.52 13.07 -1.87
CA ASN A 119 10.47 13.54 -3.26
C ASN A 119 10.27 15.06 -3.35
N MET A 120 9.55 15.65 -2.40
CA MET A 120 9.25 17.08 -2.33
C MET A 120 10.27 17.86 -1.46
N ALA A 121 11.25 17.21 -0.85
CA ALA A 121 12.16 17.83 0.11
C ALA A 121 12.79 19.13 -0.38
N ARG A 122 13.21 19.17 -1.65
CA ARG A 122 13.78 20.38 -2.28
C ARG A 122 12.78 21.52 -2.39
N GLU A 123 11.51 21.22 -2.69
CA GLU A 123 10.45 22.23 -2.89
C GLU A 123 10.03 22.83 -1.55
N ILE A 124 10.04 22.03 -0.49
CA ILE A 124 9.67 22.46 0.86
C ILE A 124 10.85 22.98 1.70
N GLY A 125 12.06 23.08 1.10
CA GLY A 125 13.24 23.60 1.79
C GLY A 125 13.82 22.69 2.87
N VAL A 126 13.49 21.39 2.86
CA VAL A 126 14.01 20.38 3.81
C VAL A 126 15.16 19.62 3.17
N SER A 127 16.20 19.32 3.98
CA SER A 127 17.32 18.46 3.55
C SER A 127 16.80 17.10 3.09
N SER A 128 17.33 16.58 1.97
CA SER A 128 16.96 15.24 1.46
C SER A 128 17.30 14.10 2.43
N GLY A 129 18.17 14.35 3.40
CA GLY A 129 18.59 13.41 4.46
C GLY A 129 17.84 13.58 5.78
N PHE A 130 16.65 14.21 5.79
CA PHE A 130 15.89 14.37 7.02
C PHE A 130 15.51 13.03 7.64
N GLU A 131 15.58 12.95 8.97
CA GLU A 131 15.05 11.83 9.75
C GLU A 131 13.65 12.18 10.25
N LEU A 132 12.76 11.19 10.20
CA LEU A 132 11.43 11.32 10.76
C LEU A 132 11.48 10.89 12.23
N VAL A 133 11.29 11.84 13.12
CA VAL A 133 11.25 11.58 14.56
C VAL A 133 9.79 11.34 14.96
N ILE A 134 9.50 10.14 15.46
CA ILE A 134 8.15 9.73 15.89
C ILE A 134 7.88 10.17 17.33
N ASP A 135 8.90 10.13 18.20
CA ASP A 135 8.81 10.64 19.56
C ASP A 135 9.43 12.06 19.60
N ASP A 136 8.59 13.06 19.65
CA ASP A 136 8.95 14.46 19.61
C ASP A 136 9.07 15.13 20.99
N LYS A 137 9.03 14.34 22.10
CA LYS A 137 9.02 14.87 23.47
C LYS A 137 10.25 15.71 23.75
N ASP A 138 11.42 15.20 23.40
CA ASP A 138 12.68 15.91 23.66
C ASP A 138 12.77 17.20 22.85
N TYR A 139 12.32 17.19 21.60
CA TYR A 139 12.27 18.39 20.76
C TYR A 139 11.27 19.43 21.26
N ARG A 140 10.13 19.01 21.83
CA ARG A 140 9.16 19.94 22.45
C ARG A 140 9.73 20.58 23.70
N VAL A 141 10.44 19.80 24.53
CA VAL A 141 11.10 20.34 25.72
C VAL A 141 12.14 21.39 25.33
N GLN A 142 13.01 21.07 24.36
CA GLN A 142 14.02 21.99 23.86
C GLN A 142 13.40 23.25 23.26
N ALA A 143 12.36 23.14 22.44
CA ALA A 143 11.68 24.30 21.88
C ALA A 143 11.05 25.21 22.96
N VAL A 144 10.51 24.65 24.03
CA VAL A 144 9.97 25.41 25.15
C VAL A 144 11.08 26.11 25.93
N GLU A 145 12.25 25.47 26.09
CA GLU A 145 13.41 26.09 26.75
C GLU A 145 13.96 27.26 25.92
N GLU A 146 14.12 27.09 24.61
CA GLU A 146 14.54 28.16 23.70
C GLU A 146 13.58 29.35 23.73
N LEU A 147 12.26 29.09 23.71
CA LEU A 147 11.24 30.15 23.83
C LEU A 147 11.30 30.91 25.18
N LYS A 148 11.65 30.21 26.28
CA LYS A 148 11.84 30.84 27.59
C LYS A 148 13.05 31.76 27.61
N GLU A 149 14.17 31.31 27.01
CA GLU A 149 15.40 32.09 26.90
C GLU A 149 15.19 33.35 26.05
N ASP A 150 14.52 33.24 24.91
CA ASP A 150 14.17 34.34 24.02
C ASP A 150 13.28 35.38 24.71
N THR A 151 12.29 34.92 25.49
CA THR A 151 11.38 35.84 26.25
C THR A 151 12.10 36.56 27.40
N GLN A 152 13.13 35.94 28.01
CA GLN A 152 13.95 36.58 29.03
C GLN A 152 14.94 37.60 28.44
N THR A 153 15.43 37.32 27.24
CA THR A 153 16.37 38.22 26.53
C THR A 153 15.63 39.44 25.98
N ASN A 154 14.42 39.26 25.45
CA ASN A 154 13.59 40.39 24.95
C ASN A 154 12.93 41.26 26.05
N LYS A 155 12.92 40.85 27.31
CA LYS A 155 12.47 41.68 28.43
C LYS A 155 13.56 42.62 28.96
N LYS A 156 14.76 42.60 28.41
CA LYS A 156 15.88 43.47 28.77
C LYS A 156 16.06 44.65 27.79
N LEU A 157 15.19 44.82 26.82
CA LEU A 157 15.05 45.98 25.96
C LEU A 157 13.83 46.80 26.37
#